data_4b0f3e0218b43d858fb7d4627c6d9c3e
#
_entry.id   4b0f3e0218b43d858fb7d4627c6d9c3e
#
_cell.length_a   1.000
_cell.length_b   1.000
_cell.length_c   1.000
_cell.angle_alpha   90.00
_cell.angle_beta   90.00
_cell.angle_gamma   90.00
#
_symmetry.space_group_name_H-M   'P 1'
#
loop_
_entity.id
_entity.type
_entity.pdbx_description
1 polymer ?
#
loop_
_entity_poly.entity_id
_entity_poly.type
_entity_poly.pdbx_seq_one_letter_code
_entity_poly.pdbx_strand_id
1 'polypeptide(L)'
;REGEVYGIAGESGCGKSTLLRVLMAAHQPPLTVVEGSVKYVFGNSTVDALNMSEQEIRDLRWKEVSYVPQGSMHVLNPVRRIRDQFQDFIRSHRQVSKREATEMTSKYLTELGLPDSVMNAYPHQLSGGMRQRVTIALATILWPKLIFVDEPTTALDVVVQRGVIQLLKDIREQEGS
;
A
#
# COMPACT_ATOMS: atom_id res chain seq x y z
N ARG A 1 15.52 8.88 1.34
CA ARG A 1 15.36 10.26 0.88
C ARG A 1 14.10 10.33 0.03
N GLU A 2 13.57 11.53 -0.14
CA GLU A 2 12.38 11.76 -0.97
C GLU A 2 12.66 11.36 -2.43
N GLY A 3 11.72 10.65 -3.07
CA GLY A 3 11.88 10.13 -4.44
C GLY A 3 12.87 8.98 -4.63
N GLU A 4 13.48 8.45 -3.57
CA GLU A 4 14.37 7.28 -3.67
C GLU A 4 13.60 5.95 -3.58
N VAL A 5 14.06 4.97 -4.33
CA VAL A 5 13.64 3.57 -4.20
C VAL A 5 14.77 2.78 -3.55
N TYR A 6 14.49 2.15 -2.43
CA TYR A 6 15.45 1.32 -1.72
C TYR A 6 15.06 -0.15 -1.80
N GLY A 7 15.90 -0.95 -2.45
CA GLY A 7 15.68 -2.39 -2.61
C GLY A 7 16.35 -3.20 -1.51
N ILE A 8 15.59 -4.10 -0.88
CA ILE A 8 16.10 -5.07 0.10
C ILE A 8 16.09 -6.45 -0.56
N ALA A 9 17.26 -7.01 -0.81
CA ALA A 9 17.43 -8.33 -1.41
C ALA A 9 17.98 -9.34 -0.38
N GLY A 10 17.58 -10.60 -0.53
CA GLY A 10 18.04 -11.69 0.32
C GLY A 10 17.26 -12.96 0.06
N GLU A 11 17.75 -14.10 0.53
CA GLU A 11 17.12 -15.42 0.37
C GLU A 11 15.74 -15.48 1.03
N SER A 12 14.93 -16.47 0.62
CA SER A 12 13.65 -16.74 1.28
C SER A 12 13.88 -17.07 2.76
N GLY A 13 13.07 -16.49 3.65
CA GLY A 13 13.19 -16.70 5.09
C GLY A 13 14.27 -15.87 5.81
N CYS A 14 15.06 -15.02 5.12
CA CYS A 14 16.09 -14.20 5.75
C CYS A 14 15.55 -12.99 6.56
N GLY A 15 14.23 -12.83 6.66
CA GLY A 15 13.61 -11.81 7.52
C GLY A 15 13.17 -10.53 6.82
N LYS A 16 13.15 -10.44 5.48
CA LYS A 16 12.71 -9.23 4.74
C LYS A 16 11.32 -8.73 5.17
N SER A 17 10.34 -9.60 5.13
CA SER A 17 8.96 -9.27 5.56
C SER A 17 8.87 -8.95 7.05
N THR A 18 9.69 -9.60 7.87
CA THR A 18 9.80 -9.29 9.32
C THR A 18 10.33 -7.89 9.53
N LEU A 19 11.38 -7.50 8.81
CA LEU A 19 11.92 -6.15 8.83
C LEU A 19 10.87 -5.12 8.41
N LEU A 20 10.14 -5.35 7.31
CA LEU A 20 9.08 -4.45 6.87
C LEU A 20 7.99 -4.28 7.94
N ARG A 21 7.58 -5.35 8.62
CA ARG A 21 6.61 -5.27 9.72
C ARG A 21 7.12 -4.44 10.90
N VAL A 22 8.40 -4.57 11.24
CA VAL A 22 9.03 -3.74 12.29
C VAL A 22 9.10 -2.28 11.85
N LEU A 23 9.54 -2.02 10.61
CA LEU A 23 9.57 -0.66 10.06
C LEU A 23 8.21 0.01 10.09
N MET A 24 7.14 -0.71 9.84
CA MET A 24 5.76 -0.20 9.89
C MET A 24 5.18 -0.11 11.31
N ALA A 25 5.93 -0.42 12.35
CA ALA A 25 5.41 -0.64 13.70
C ALA A 25 4.22 -1.63 13.75
N ALA A 26 4.19 -2.60 12.82
CA ALA A 26 3.12 -3.59 12.65
C ALA A 26 3.51 -4.97 13.21
N HIS A 27 4.52 -5.01 14.07
CA HIS A 27 4.93 -6.23 14.75
C HIS A 27 3.95 -6.58 15.88
N GLN A 28 3.65 -7.85 16.01
CA GLN A 28 2.76 -8.38 17.05
C GLN A 28 3.38 -9.67 17.63
N PRO A 29 3.09 -10.03 18.88
CA PRO A 29 3.56 -11.29 19.45
C PRO A 29 3.29 -12.48 18.50
N PRO A 30 4.24 -13.42 18.36
CA PRO A 30 5.48 -13.57 19.15
C PRO A 30 6.67 -12.67 18.69
N LEU A 31 6.51 -11.84 17.64
CA LEU A 31 7.55 -10.94 17.17
C LEU A 31 7.66 -9.74 18.10
N THR A 32 8.82 -9.55 18.71
CA THR A 32 9.16 -8.40 19.58
C THR A 32 10.46 -7.78 19.13
N VAL A 33 10.57 -6.46 19.24
CA VAL A 33 11.83 -5.74 19.04
C VAL A 33 12.55 -5.68 20.38
N VAL A 34 13.74 -6.28 20.45
CA VAL A 34 14.54 -6.34 21.68
C VAL A 34 15.31 -5.04 21.89
N GLU A 35 15.87 -4.49 20.79
CA GLU A 35 16.70 -3.29 20.83
C GLU A 35 16.66 -2.57 19.47
N GLY A 36 16.85 -1.26 19.48
CA GLY A 36 16.93 -0.43 18.27
C GLY A 36 15.88 0.68 18.23
N SER A 37 15.87 1.44 17.13
CA SER A 37 14.88 2.50 16.87
C SER A 37 14.50 2.51 15.39
N VAL A 38 13.26 2.93 15.09
CA VAL A 38 12.76 3.17 13.72
C VAL A 38 12.36 4.63 13.62
N LYS A 39 13.20 5.44 12.99
CA LYS A 39 12.98 6.88 12.87
C LYS A 39 12.42 7.25 11.51
N TYR A 40 11.22 7.82 11.49
CA TYR A 40 10.67 8.48 10.32
C TYR A 40 11.01 9.97 10.36
N VAL A 41 11.50 10.48 9.24
CA VAL A 41 11.82 11.90 9.07
C VAL A 41 10.92 12.47 7.99
N PHE A 42 9.97 13.31 8.37
CA PHE A 42 9.07 14.01 7.47
C PHE A 42 9.31 15.52 7.59
N GLY A 43 10.04 16.08 6.62
CA GLY A 43 10.49 17.47 6.71
C GLY A 43 11.33 17.71 7.96
N ASN A 44 10.88 18.59 8.84
CA ASN A 44 11.56 18.92 10.10
C ASN A 44 11.16 18.05 11.29
N SER A 45 10.24 17.12 11.10
CA SER A 45 9.75 16.25 12.18
C SER A 45 10.41 14.89 12.13
N THR A 46 10.90 14.41 13.29
CA THR A 46 11.42 13.05 13.45
C THR A 46 10.58 12.32 14.48
N VAL A 47 10.09 11.15 14.12
CA VAL A 47 9.25 10.31 14.97
C VAL A 47 9.87 8.91 15.07
N ASP A 48 9.98 8.37 16.29
CA ASP A 48 10.40 6.97 16.48
C ASP A 48 9.17 6.08 16.53
N ALA A 49 8.95 5.32 15.45
CA ALA A 49 7.79 4.47 15.26
C ALA A 49 7.64 3.36 16.32
N LEU A 50 8.72 2.95 16.98
CA LEU A 50 8.67 1.91 18.02
C LEU A 50 8.17 2.45 19.37
N ASN A 51 8.21 3.77 19.56
CA ASN A 51 7.78 4.45 20.78
C ASN A 51 6.42 5.16 20.67
N MET A 52 5.74 5.01 19.50
CA MET A 52 4.42 5.59 19.28
C MET A 52 3.32 4.78 19.98
N SER A 53 2.31 5.49 20.44
CA SER A 53 1.05 4.88 20.88
C SER A 53 0.30 4.23 19.69
N GLU A 54 -0.60 3.32 19.96
CA GLU A 54 -1.43 2.69 18.92
C GLU A 54 -2.24 3.73 18.11
N GLN A 55 -2.64 4.84 18.73
CA GLN A 55 -3.37 5.89 18.03
C GLN A 55 -2.46 6.64 17.06
N GLU A 56 -1.27 7.03 17.49
CA GLU A 56 -0.28 7.69 16.64
C GLU A 56 0.14 6.80 15.46
N ILE A 57 0.33 5.49 15.71
CA ILE A 57 0.61 4.52 14.64
C ILE A 57 -0.55 4.44 13.64
N ARG A 58 -1.81 4.45 14.11
CA ARG A 58 -2.98 4.48 13.22
C ARG A 58 -3.04 5.74 12.38
N ASP A 59 -2.72 6.88 12.97
CA ASP A 59 -2.71 8.17 12.26
C ASP A 59 -1.57 8.27 11.25
N LEU A 60 -0.42 7.65 11.54
CA LEU A 60 0.73 7.56 10.64
C LEU A 60 0.44 6.66 9.43
N ARG A 61 -0.16 5.49 9.69
CA ARG A 61 -0.47 4.51 8.64
C ARG A 61 -1.48 5.08 7.67
N TRP A 62 -1.27 4.79 6.40
CA TRP A 62 -2.11 5.18 5.26
C TRP A 62 -2.11 6.67 4.92
N LYS A 63 -1.78 7.56 5.84
CA LYS A 63 -1.60 8.99 5.57
C LYS A 63 -0.17 9.30 5.14
N GLU A 64 0.80 8.83 5.92
CA GLU A 64 2.22 9.09 5.69
C GLU A 64 2.94 7.83 5.19
N VAL A 65 2.52 6.67 5.67
CA VAL A 65 3.16 5.38 5.41
C VAL A 65 2.12 4.35 4.98
N SER A 66 2.34 3.67 3.87
CA SER A 66 1.48 2.56 3.42
C SER A 66 2.26 1.28 3.13
N TYR A 67 1.52 0.20 2.91
CA TYR A 67 2.08 -1.13 2.71
C TYR A 67 1.34 -1.91 1.62
N VAL A 68 2.10 -2.44 0.69
CA VAL A 68 1.65 -3.41 -0.30
C VAL A 68 2.18 -4.80 0.13
N PRO A 69 1.35 -5.67 0.67
CA PRO A 69 1.79 -6.97 1.17
C PRO A 69 2.04 -7.97 0.04
N GLN A 70 2.83 -8.98 0.36
CA GLN A 70 2.96 -10.18 -0.46
C GLN A 70 1.59 -10.86 -0.62
N GLY A 71 1.24 -11.24 -1.83
CA GLY A 71 -0.01 -11.95 -2.10
C GLY A 71 -1.26 -11.07 -2.00
N SER A 72 -1.43 -10.17 -2.96
CA SER A 72 -2.61 -9.29 -3.13
C SER A 72 -3.98 -10.00 -3.07
N MET A 73 -3.98 -11.33 -3.19
CA MET A 73 -5.19 -12.16 -3.20
C MET A 73 -6.00 -12.09 -1.91
N HIS A 74 -5.35 -11.81 -0.79
CA HIS A 74 -5.95 -11.85 0.56
C HIS A 74 -6.24 -10.46 1.15
N VAL A 75 -5.84 -9.40 0.47
CA VAL A 75 -6.03 -8.01 0.95
C VAL A 75 -7.46 -7.54 0.72
N LEU A 76 -8.00 -7.87 -0.43
CA LEU A 76 -9.33 -7.44 -0.83
C LEU A 76 -10.41 -8.37 -0.24
N ASN A 77 -11.46 -7.79 0.32
CA ASN A 77 -12.60 -8.55 0.82
C ASN A 77 -13.37 -9.21 -0.35
N PRO A 78 -13.42 -10.56 -0.45
CA PRO A 78 -13.94 -11.26 -1.61
C PRO A 78 -15.44 -11.09 -1.84
N VAL A 79 -16.20 -10.72 -0.81
CA VAL A 79 -17.67 -10.55 -0.86
C VAL A 79 -18.09 -9.09 -1.01
N ARG A 80 -17.15 -8.17 -1.22
CA ARG A 80 -17.43 -6.74 -1.42
C ARG A 80 -16.93 -6.27 -2.78
N ARG A 81 -17.67 -5.37 -3.42
CA ARG A 81 -17.23 -4.73 -4.66
C ARG A 81 -16.04 -3.83 -4.43
N ILE A 82 -15.19 -3.66 -5.43
CA ILE A 82 -13.99 -2.83 -5.34
C ILE A 82 -14.34 -1.41 -4.91
N ARG A 83 -15.33 -0.75 -5.54
CA ARG A 83 -15.72 0.62 -5.17
C ARG A 83 -16.11 0.75 -3.70
N ASP A 84 -16.81 -0.26 -3.13
CA ASP A 84 -17.29 -0.18 -1.75
C ASP A 84 -16.13 -0.27 -0.77
N GLN A 85 -15.10 -1.06 -1.10
CA GLN A 85 -13.88 -1.18 -0.30
C GLN A 85 -13.08 0.13 -0.31
N PHE A 86 -12.94 0.75 -1.49
CA PHE A 86 -12.29 2.06 -1.60
C PHE A 86 -13.06 3.17 -0.88
N GLN A 87 -14.39 3.21 -1.01
CA GLN A 87 -15.22 4.18 -0.32
C GLN A 87 -15.03 4.10 1.21
N ASP A 88 -15.07 2.90 1.77
CA ASP A 88 -14.88 2.71 3.20
C ASP A 88 -13.47 3.12 3.62
N PHE A 89 -12.47 2.71 2.85
CA PHE A 89 -11.08 3.03 3.12
C PHE A 89 -10.82 4.56 3.08
N ILE A 90 -11.23 5.23 2.01
CA ILE A 90 -11.03 6.68 1.87
C ILE A 90 -11.75 7.43 2.99
N ARG A 91 -13.01 7.08 3.27
CA ARG A 91 -13.84 7.75 4.27
C ARG A 91 -13.41 7.48 5.71
N SER A 92 -12.70 6.39 5.98
CA SER A 92 -12.11 6.16 7.30
C SER A 92 -10.89 7.04 7.57
N HIS A 93 -10.28 7.63 6.53
CA HIS A 93 -9.07 8.45 6.65
C HIS A 93 -9.27 9.92 6.21
N ARG A 94 -10.32 10.21 5.45
CA ARG A 94 -10.66 11.56 4.97
C ARG A 94 -12.15 11.85 5.16
N GLN A 95 -12.48 13.08 5.50
CA GLN A 95 -13.85 13.55 5.59
C GLN A 95 -14.38 13.91 4.20
N VAL A 96 -14.82 12.91 3.46
CA VAL A 96 -15.38 13.06 2.11
C VAL A 96 -16.72 12.32 1.99
N SER A 97 -17.57 12.75 1.08
CA SER A 97 -18.82 12.06 0.75
C SER A 97 -18.57 10.75 0.02
N LYS A 98 -19.58 9.87 -0.02
CA LYS A 98 -19.51 8.64 -0.84
C LYS A 98 -19.28 8.94 -2.31
N ARG A 99 -19.89 10.00 -2.82
CA ARG A 99 -19.76 10.42 -4.22
C ARG A 99 -18.32 10.84 -4.53
N GLU A 100 -17.74 11.70 -3.73
CA GLU A 100 -16.35 12.14 -3.89
C GLU A 100 -15.38 10.97 -3.80
N ALA A 101 -15.55 10.06 -2.82
CA ALA A 101 -14.72 8.86 -2.72
C ALA A 101 -14.85 7.96 -3.98
N THR A 102 -16.04 7.87 -4.58
CA THR A 102 -16.25 7.12 -5.83
C THR A 102 -15.53 7.79 -7.01
N GLU A 103 -15.67 9.10 -7.15
CA GLU A 103 -15.03 9.87 -8.22
C GLU A 103 -13.50 9.81 -8.11
N MET A 104 -12.95 9.97 -6.91
CA MET A 104 -11.52 9.76 -6.63
C MET A 104 -11.06 8.36 -7.06
N THR A 105 -11.80 7.32 -6.66
CA THR A 105 -11.45 5.94 -6.97
C THR A 105 -11.49 5.68 -8.47
N SER A 106 -12.56 6.09 -9.16
CA SER A 106 -12.70 5.89 -10.61
C SER A 106 -11.55 6.55 -11.37
N LYS A 107 -11.27 7.82 -11.06
CA LYS A 107 -10.17 8.56 -11.67
C LYS A 107 -8.83 7.84 -11.45
N TYR A 108 -8.53 7.48 -10.22
CA TYR A 108 -7.25 6.84 -9.87
C TYR A 108 -7.08 5.47 -10.50
N LEU A 109 -8.11 4.62 -10.49
CA LEU A 109 -8.05 3.31 -11.17
C LEU A 109 -7.84 3.45 -12.68
N THR A 110 -8.44 4.46 -13.31
CA THR A 110 -8.23 4.75 -14.73
C THR A 110 -6.79 5.19 -15.01
N GLU A 111 -6.20 6.06 -14.18
CA GLU A 111 -4.80 6.47 -14.26
C GLU A 111 -3.84 5.27 -14.15
N LEU A 112 -4.21 4.27 -13.35
CA LEU A 112 -3.46 3.01 -13.22
C LEU A 112 -3.76 1.98 -14.32
N GLY A 113 -4.46 2.37 -15.39
CA GLY A 113 -4.76 1.53 -16.55
C GLY A 113 -5.77 0.42 -16.27
N LEU A 114 -6.65 0.61 -15.29
CA LEU A 114 -7.75 -0.30 -15.00
C LEU A 114 -9.06 0.21 -15.63
N PRO A 115 -9.85 -0.65 -16.28
CA PRO A 115 -11.12 -0.24 -16.87
C PRO A 115 -12.18 0.09 -15.80
N ASP A 116 -13.11 0.99 -16.11
CA ASP A 116 -14.18 1.41 -15.19
C ASP A 116 -15.04 0.27 -14.65
N SER A 117 -15.16 -0.83 -15.41
CA SER A 117 -15.87 -2.04 -14.98
C SER A 117 -15.34 -2.63 -13.68
N VAL A 118 -14.05 -2.40 -13.36
CA VAL A 118 -13.40 -2.84 -12.12
C VAL A 118 -14.11 -2.30 -10.89
N MET A 119 -14.63 -1.07 -10.95
CA MET A 119 -15.36 -0.46 -9.83
C MET A 119 -16.51 -1.32 -9.31
N ASN A 120 -17.23 -1.98 -10.23
CA ASN A 120 -18.39 -2.79 -9.91
C ASN A 120 -18.08 -4.28 -9.74
N ALA A 121 -16.84 -4.70 -10.04
CA ALA A 121 -16.42 -6.09 -9.92
C ALA A 121 -16.15 -6.49 -8.47
N TYR A 122 -16.24 -7.77 -8.21
CA TYR A 122 -15.71 -8.40 -7.00
C TYR A 122 -14.27 -8.87 -7.23
N PRO A 123 -13.44 -9.00 -6.18
CA PRO A 123 -12.04 -9.42 -6.33
C PRO A 123 -11.85 -10.72 -7.12
N HIS A 124 -12.73 -11.70 -6.97
CA HIS A 124 -12.65 -12.98 -7.68
C HIS A 124 -12.92 -12.86 -9.19
N GLN A 125 -13.53 -11.77 -9.66
CA GLN A 125 -13.80 -11.50 -11.08
C GLN A 125 -12.61 -10.84 -11.79
N LEU A 126 -11.58 -10.45 -11.05
CA LEU A 126 -10.39 -9.79 -11.58
C LEU A 126 -9.28 -10.80 -11.89
N SER A 127 -8.50 -10.56 -12.91
CA SER A 127 -7.26 -11.30 -13.14
C SER A 127 -6.24 -11.05 -12.02
N GLY A 128 -5.22 -11.89 -11.88
CA GLY A 128 -4.17 -11.72 -10.87
C GLY A 128 -3.50 -10.34 -10.96
N GLY A 129 -3.14 -9.90 -12.16
CA GLY A 129 -2.54 -8.58 -12.39
C GLY A 129 -3.49 -7.43 -12.10
N MET A 130 -4.78 -7.55 -12.42
CA MET A 130 -5.78 -6.53 -12.04
C MET A 130 -5.93 -6.43 -10.54
N ARG A 131 -6.02 -7.56 -9.82
CA ARG A 131 -6.06 -7.57 -8.35
C ARG A 131 -4.85 -6.92 -7.73
N GLN A 132 -3.65 -7.22 -8.26
CA GLN A 132 -2.41 -6.59 -7.80
C GLN A 132 -2.45 -5.08 -7.98
N ARG A 133 -2.85 -4.58 -9.17
CA ARG A 133 -2.99 -3.14 -9.42
C ARG A 133 -4.03 -2.49 -8.50
N VAL A 134 -5.16 -3.15 -8.26
CA VAL A 134 -6.19 -2.67 -7.32
C VAL A 134 -5.64 -2.61 -5.89
N THR A 135 -4.84 -3.60 -5.46
CA THR A 135 -4.22 -3.58 -4.14
C THR A 135 -3.20 -2.45 -4.01
N ILE A 136 -2.38 -2.22 -5.04
CA ILE A 136 -1.46 -1.08 -5.09
C ILE A 136 -2.25 0.23 -5.06
N ALA A 137 -3.30 0.35 -5.86
CA ALA A 137 -4.17 1.52 -5.87
C ALA A 137 -4.76 1.81 -4.47
N LEU A 138 -5.22 0.79 -3.77
CA LEU A 138 -5.76 0.96 -2.42
C LEU A 138 -4.68 1.46 -1.44
N ALA A 139 -3.45 0.96 -1.57
CA ALA A 139 -2.33 1.37 -0.72
C ALA A 139 -1.84 2.80 -1.03
N THR A 140 -2.08 3.33 -2.23
CA THR A 140 -1.48 4.59 -2.71
C THR A 140 -2.48 5.72 -2.93
N ILE A 141 -3.79 5.46 -2.96
CA ILE A 141 -4.84 6.46 -3.27
C ILE A 141 -4.86 7.66 -2.32
N LEU A 142 -4.33 7.54 -1.12
CA LEU A 142 -4.23 8.64 -0.15
C LEU A 142 -2.90 9.40 -0.25
N TRP A 143 -2.04 9.04 -1.19
CA TRP A 143 -0.73 9.65 -1.45
C TRP A 143 0.20 9.61 -0.22
N PRO A 144 0.56 8.40 0.27
CA PRO A 144 1.49 8.27 1.39
C PRO A 144 2.91 8.66 0.96
N LYS A 145 3.65 9.31 1.84
CA LYS A 145 5.05 9.73 1.59
C LYS A 145 6.04 8.57 1.54
N LEU A 146 5.69 7.43 2.14
CA LEU A 146 6.52 6.23 2.17
C LEU A 146 5.67 5.00 1.89
N ILE A 147 6.09 4.19 0.92
CA ILE A 147 5.41 2.96 0.55
C ILE A 147 6.36 1.79 0.79
N PHE A 148 5.97 0.89 1.67
CA PHE A 148 6.62 -0.42 1.81
C PHE A 148 5.97 -1.42 0.88
N VAL A 149 6.79 -2.16 0.15
CA VAL A 149 6.32 -3.12 -0.85
C VAL A 149 7.00 -4.47 -0.60
N ASP A 150 6.23 -5.49 -0.27
CA ASP A 150 6.73 -6.83 0.03
C ASP A 150 6.44 -7.78 -1.14
N GLU A 151 7.44 -8.09 -1.93
CA GLU A 151 7.38 -9.00 -3.08
C GLU A 151 6.15 -8.79 -4.00
N PRO A 152 5.94 -7.59 -4.57
CA PRO A 152 4.69 -7.24 -5.26
C PRO A 152 4.45 -8.02 -6.56
N THR A 153 5.44 -8.78 -7.00
CA THR A 153 5.41 -9.52 -8.27
C THR A 153 5.36 -11.05 -8.09
N THR A 154 5.37 -11.53 -6.86
CA THR A 154 5.30 -12.97 -6.57
C THR A 154 4.01 -13.58 -7.11
N ALA A 155 4.13 -14.74 -7.76
CA ALA A 155 3.05 -15.47 -8.43
C ALA A 155 2.39 -14.76 -9.63
N LEU A 156 3.04 -13.75 -10.21
CA LEU A 156 2.63 -13.11 -11.46
C LEU A 156 3.52 -13.58 -12.62
N ASP A 157 2.96 -13.61 -13.83
CA ASP A 157 3.76 -13.82 -15.04
C ASP A 157 4.67 -12.61 -15.35
N VAL A 158 5.72 -12.84 -16.15
CA VAL A 158 6.77 -11.84 -16.41
C VAL A 158 6.23 -10.53 -17.02
N VAL A 159 5.19 -10.62 -17.86
CA VAL A 159 4.60 -9.43 -18.50
C VAL A 159 3.88 -8.58 -17.45
N VAL A 160 3.10 -9.23 -16.59
CA VAL A 160 2.38 -8.56 -15.48
C VAL A 160 3.36 -8.01 -14.45
N GLN A 161 4.44 -8.73 -14.12
CA GLN A 161 5.50 -8.24 -13.22
C GLN A 161 6.07 -6.91 -13.71
N ARG A 162 6.44 -6.84 -15.00
CA ARG A 162 6.95 -5.61 -15.61
C ARG A 162 5.95 -4.45 -15.47
N GLY A 163 4.65 -4.73 -15.71
CA GLY A 163 3.59 -3.73 -15.58
C GLY A 163 3.42 -3.22 -14.14
N VAL A 164 3.57 -4.09 -13.14
CA VAL A 164 3.50 -3.71 -11.71
C VAL A 164 4.70 -2.84 -11.31
N ILE A 165 5.90 -3.20 -11.75
CA ILE A 165 7.11 -2.41 -11.46
C ILE A 165 7.03 -1.03 -12.13
N GLN A 166 6.55 -0.97 -13.38
CA GLN A 166 6.37 0.32 -14.06
C GLN A 166 5.35 1.19 -13.32
N LEU A 167 4.22 0.61 -12.89
CA LEU A 167 3.21 1.31 -12.12
C LEU A 167 3.77 1.95 -10.84
N LEU A 168 4.59 1.22 -10.08
CA LEU A 168 5.23 1.75 -8.86
C LEU A 168 6.22 2.90 -9.18
N LYS A 169 6.89 2.85 -10.34
CA LYS A 169 7.73 3.95 -10.82
C LYS A 169 6.90 5.18 -11.17
N ASP A 170 5.82 4.98 -11.90
CA ASP A 170 4.94 6.08 -12.34
C ASP A 170 4.31 6.80 -11.12
N ILE A 171 3.87 6.03 -10.12
CA ILE A 171 3.35 6.58 -8.84
C ILE A 171 4.42 7.45 -8.16
N ARG A 172 5.66 6.96 -8.08
CA ARG A 172 6.78 7.72 -7.48
C ARG A 172 7.04 9.04 -8.23
N GLU A 173 7.01 9.01 -9.57
CA GLU A 173 7.29 10.18 -10.40
C GLU A 173 6.20 11.24 -10.28
N GLN A 174 4.95 10.84 -10.06
CA GLN A 174 3.82 11.77 -9.83
C GLN A 174 3.93 12.50 -8.49
N GLU A 175 4.53 11.90 -7.47
CA GLU A 175 4.74 12.54 -6.16
C GLU A 175 5.93 13.51 -6.15
N GLY A 176 6.88 13.38 -7.06
CA GLY A 176 8.12 14.17 -7.11
C GLY A 176 8.03 15.46 -7.94
N SER A 177 6.83 15.88 -8.35
CA SER A 177 6.60 17.10 -9.16
C SER A 177 5.91 18.21 -8.38
#